data_7c0c8532cf65a46c71d0d32502f762cf
#
_entry.id   7c0c8532cf65a46c71d0d32502f762cf
#
_cell.length_a   1.000
_cell.length_b   1.000
_cell.length_c   1.000
_cell.angle_alpha   90.00
_cell.angle_beta   90.00
_cell.angle_gamma   90.00
#
_symmetry.space_group_name_H-M   'P 1'
#
loop_
_entity.id
_entity.type
_entity.pdbx_description
1 polymer ?
#
loop_
_entity_poly.entity_id
_entity_poly.type
_entity_poly.pdbx_seq_one_letter_code
_entity_poly.pdbx_strand_id
1 'polypeptide(L)'
;MHISRISEDFIIWNSEGFNLINLSDRIVTGSSIMPQKKNPDAAELIRAKIGRIFGANVALMIVMKGLPLAYSKDMQEDKEQVFDAADNLMVALAAMSGMIKDLKANKENMEAAAHFGFSTATDLADWLVQKLNLPFREAHHITGQIVQRAEVKKCDLCDLDLAVMREVDDRITEDIYSVLSVQNSVASRASYGGTAPSQVRSQIARWRKTLEL
;
A
#
# COMPACT_ATOMS: atom_id res chain seq x y z
N MET A 1 0.01 -0.51 -16.27
CA MET A 1 -0.61 0.23 -15.14
C MET A 1 -0.14 -0.28 -13.78
N HIS A 2 -0.23 -1.60 -13.42
CA HIS A 2 0.12 -2.09 -12.08
C HIS A 2 1.55 -1.78 -11.66
N ILE A 3 2.53 -1.97 -12.56
CA ILE A 3 3.95 -1.69 -12.26
C ILE A 3 4.19 -0.21 -11.93
N SER A 4 3.52 0.72 -12.64
CA SER A 4 3.66 2.15 -12.33
C SER A 4 3.08 2.52 -10.97
N ARG A 5 2.01 1.85 -10.52
CA ARG A 5 1.43 2.06 -9.18
C ARG A 5 2.37 1.56 -8.08
N ILE A 6 2.93 0.37 -8.23
CA ILE A 6 3.94 -0.15 -7.30
C ILE A 6 5.17 0.76 -7.26
N SER A 7 5.59 1.30 -8.41
CA SER A 7 6.70 2.24 -8.46
C SER A 7 6.42 3.53 -7.69
N GLU A 8 5.20 4.05 -7.78
CA GLU A 8 4.75 5.20 -7.00
C GLU A 8 4.83 4.92 -5.50
N ASP A 9 4.30 3.77 -5.07
CA ASP A 9 4.36 3.36 -3.66
C ASP A 9 5.83 3.29 -3.19
N PHE A 10 6.74 2.74 -3.98
CA PHE A 10 8.16 2.66 -3.63
C PHE A 10 8.82 4.04 -3.52
N ILE A 11 8.47 4.98 -4.40
CA ILE A 11 8.97 6.36 -4.35
C ILE A 11 8.52 7.03 -3.06
N ILE A 12 7.23 6.93 -2.74
CA ILE A 12 6.65 7.50 -1.52
C ILE A 12 7.29 6.86 -0.28
N TRP A 13 7.31 5.54 -0.21
CA TRP A 13 7.81 4.80 0.96
C TRP A 13 9.32 4.98 1.19
N ASN A 14 10.11 5.22 0.12
CA ASN A 14 11.55 5.45 0.21
C ASN A 14 11.88 6.93 0.49
N SER A 15 10.92 7.85 0.42
CA SER A 15 11.17 9.27 0.68
C SER A 15 11.54 9.53 2.15
N GLU A 16 12.34 10.56 2.41
CA GLU A 16 12.77 10.92 3.77
C GLU A 16 11.60 11.17 4.73
N GLY A 17 10.48 11.71 4.22
CA GLY A 17 9.30 12.01 5.03
C GLY A 17 8.57 10.75 5.52
N PHE A 18 8.63 9.65 4.78
CA PHE A 18 8.01 8.38 5.17
C PHE A 18 9.02 7.36 5.67
N ASN A 19 10.13 7.18 4.98
CA ASN A 19 11.22 6.26 5.33
C ASN A 19 10.73 4.87 5.77
N LEU A 20 9.77 4.30 5.03
CA LEU A 20 9.19 3.00 5.32
C LEU A 20 10.00 1.85 4.71
N ILE A 21 10.71 2.13 3.61
CA ILE A 21 11.58 1.17 2.94
C ILE A 21 12.91 1.82 2.57
N ASN A 22 13.92 0.99 2.36
CA ASN A 22 15.20 1.39 1.78
C ASN A 22 15.43 0.62 0.49
N LEU A 23 15.65 1.34 -0.61
CA LEU A 23 16.09 0.77 -1.87
C LEU A 23 17.61 0.61 -1.86
N SER A 24 18.09 -0.44 -2.52
CA SER A 24 19.53 -0.72 -2.62
C SER A 24 20.29 0.39 -3.37
N ASP A 25 21.51 0.68 -2.96
CA ASP A 25 22.42 1.63 -3.63
C ASP A 25 22.71 1.27 -5.10
N ARG A 26 22.38 0.05 -5.54
CA ARG A 26 22.49 -0.38 -6.95
C ARG A 26 21.38 0.18 -7.83
N ILE A 27 20.30 0.70 -7.23
CA ILE A 27 19.06 1.05 -7.92
C ILE A 27 18.73 2.54 -7.72
N VAL A 28 19.38 3.17 -6.76
CA VAL A 28 19.27 4.60 -6.51
C VAL A 28 20.48 5.31 -7.09
N THR A 29 20.29 6.55 -7.50
CA THR A 29 21.40 7.40 -7.97
C THR A 29 21.69 8.52 -6.98
N GLY A 30 22.96 8.91 -6.89
CA GLY A 30 23.38 10.06 -6.10
C GLY A 30 23.05 11.37 -6.80
N SER A 31 23.17 12.47 -6.07
CA SER A 31 23.15 13.81 -6.63
C SER A 31 24.57 14.34 -6.79
N SER A 32 24.84 15.04 -7.88
CA SER A 32 26.13 15.73 -8.09
C SER A 32 26.35 16.91 -7.15
N ILE A 33 25.28 17.43 -6.54
CA ILE A 33 25.31 18.61 -5.66
C ILE A 33 25.11 18.22 -4.18
N MET A 34 24.28 17.19 -3.92
CA MET A 34 23.92 16.76 -2.57
C MET A 34 24.42 15.33 -2.34
N PRO A 35 25.59 15.12 -1.70
CA PRO A 35 26.17 13.78 -1.55
C PRO A 35 25.32 12.77 -0.79
N GLN A 36 24.44 13.27 0.11
CA GLN A 36 23.55 12.44 0.92
C GLN A 36 22.29 12.01 0.18
N LYS A 37 21.93 12.66 -0.94
CA LYS A 37 20.68 12.41 -1.64
C LYS A 37 20.73 11.11 -2.43
N LYS A 38 19.76 10.26 -2.20
CA LYS A 38 19.53 9.01 -2.93
C LYS A 38 18.21 9.11 -3.68
N ASN A 39 18.28 9.19 -5.01
CA ASN A 39 17.09 9.31 -5.85
C ASN A 39 16.62 7.92 -6.28
N PRO A 40 15.32 7.60 -6.19
CA PRO A 40 14.77 6.32 -6.64
C PRO A 40 14.54 6.28 -8.15
N ASP A 41 15.56 6.64 -8.94
CA ASP A 41 15.48 6.86 -10.38
C ASP A 41 14.90 5.66 -11.13
N ALA A 42 15.25 4.44 -10.72
CA ALA A 42 14.72 3.24 -11.34
C ALA A 42 13.19 3.17 -11.20
N ALA A 43 12.65 3.46 -10.01
CA ALA A 43 11.21 3.50 -9.77
C ALA A 43 10.54 4.63 -10.57
N GLU A 44 11.16 5.81 -10.61
CA GLU A 44 10.63 6.96 -11.37
C GLU A 44 10.58 6.68 -12.87
N LEU A 45 11.64 6.08 -13.43
CA LEU A 45 11.68 5.71 -14.84
C LEU A 45 10.67 4.61 -15.19
N ILE A 46 10.47 3.62 -14.32
CA ILE A 46 9.44 2.59 -14.51
C ILE A 46 8.05 3.23 -14.48
N ARG A 47 7.78 4.13 -13.53
CA ARG A 47 6.53 4.89 -13.47
C ARG A 47 6.26 5.65 -14.77
N ALA A 48 7.28 6.29 -15.33
CA ALA A 48 7.18 7.05 -16.58
C ALA A 48 6.99 6.17 -17.83
N LYS A 49 7.57 4.96 -17.87
CA LYS A 49 7.52 4.06 -19.03
C LYS A 49 6.10 3.60 -19.41
N ILE A 50 5.14 3.68 -18.49
CA ILE A 50 3.74 3.37 -18.80
C ILE A 50 3.18 4.30 -19.90
N GLY A 51 3.65 5.56 -19.96
CA GLY A 51 3.25 6.49 -21.01
C GLY A 51 3.62 5.98 -22.41
N ARG A 52 4.83 5.40 -22.54
CA ARG A 52 5.30 4.83 -23.81
C ARG A 52 4.51 3.57 -24.20
N ILE A 53 4.34 2.64 -23.24
CA ILE A 53 3.61 1.38 -23.46
C ILE A 53 2.13 1.65 -23.77
N PHE A 54 1.50 2.59 -23.06
CA PHE A 54 0.12 2.95 -23.31
C PHE A 54 -0.04 3.73 -24.62
N GLY A 55 0.92 4.60 -24.95
CA GLY A 55 0.98 5.30 -26.25
C GLY A 55 1.02 4.33 -27.42
N ALA A 56 1.80 3.25 -27.33
CA ALA A 56 1.83 2.19 -28.33
C ALA A 56 0.45 1.53 -28.53
N ASN A 57 -0.29 1.27 -27.45
CA ASN A 57 -1.64 0.72 -27.53
C ASN A 57 -2.61 1.70 -28.24
N VAL A 58 -2.54 2.99 -27.93
CA VAL A 58 -3.34 4.02 -28.60
C VAL A 58 -2.98 4.12 -30.09
N ALA A 59 -1.69 4.07 -30.42
CA ALA A 59 -1.23 4.07 -31.80
C ALA A 59 -1.82 2.89 -32.60
N LEU A 60 -1.81 1.68 -32.03
CA LEU A 60 -2.44 0.50 -32.66
C LEU A 60 -3.94 0.67 -32.88
N MET A 61 -4.66 1.22 -31.90
CA MET A 61 -6.09 1.52 -32.06
C MET A 61 -6.33 2.49 -33.22
N ILE A 62 -5.45 3.48 -33.39
CA ILE A 62 -5.56 4.46 -34.50
C ILE A 62 -5.23 3.81 -35.85
N VAL A 63 -4.23 2.94 -35.90
CA VAL A 63 -3.91 2.18 -37.12
C VAL A 63 -5.12 1.37 -37.60
N MET A 64 -5.80 0.72 -36.66
CA MET A 64 -6.93 -0.16 -36.93
C MET A 64 -8.27 0.57 -37.17
N LYS A 65 -8.35 1.86 -36.90
CA LYS A 65 -9.59 2.61 -37.01
C LYS A 65 -10.15 2.59 -38.42
N GLY A 66 -11.43 2.28 -38.59
CA GLY A 66 -12.16 2.42 -39.83
C GLY A 66 -11.62 1.59 -41.00
N LEU A 67 -10.80 0.58 -40.79
CA LEU A 67 -10.30 -0.31 -41.82
C LEU A 67 -11.44 -1.18 -42.36
N PRO A 68 -11.51 -1.39 -43.73
CA PRO A 68 -12.48 -2.29 -44.32
C PRO A 68 -12.17 -3.76 -44.00
N LEU A 69 -13.08 -4.66 -44.32
CA LEU A 69 -12.85 -6.07 -44.27
C LEU A 69 -11.68 -6.50 -45.15
N ALA A 70 -10.95 -7.49 -44.70
CA ALA A 70 -9.70 -7.98 -45.24
C ALA A 70 -8.47 -7.11 -44.89
N TYR A 71 -7.29 -7.57 -45.31
CA TYR A 71 -6.02 -6.94 -44.99
C TYR A 71 -5.85 -5.61 -45.68
N SER A 72 -5.48 -4.58 -44.93
CA SER A 72 -5.04 -3.28 -45.44
C SER A 72 -3.57 -3.05 -45.11
N LYS A 73 -2.86 -2.32 -45.95
CA LYS A 73 -1.42 -2.04 -45.84
C LYS A 73 -1.08 -1.28 -44.53
N ASP A 74 -2.02 -0.53 -44.00
CA ASP A 74 -1.97 0.15 -42.69
C ASP A 74 -1.50 -0.80 -41.55
N MET A 75 -1.85 -2.08 -41.65
CA MET A 75 -1.45 -3.11 -40.65
C MET A 75 0.06 -3.40 -40.64
N GLN A 76 0.86 -2.80 -41.52
CA GLN A 76 2.32 -2.85 -41.43
C GLN A 76 2.89 -1.96 -40.31
N GLU A 77 2.13 -0.95 -39.88
CA GLU A 77 2.51 -0.06 -38.77
C GLU A 77 2.27 -0.66 -37.38
N ASP A 78 1.77 -1.90 -37.28
CA ASP A 78 1.46 -2.55 -36.00
C ASP A 78 2.72 -2.98 -35.23
N LYS A 79 3.74 -3.46 -35.93
CA LYS A 79 4.86 -4.23 -35.35
C LYS A 79 5.78 -3.38 -34.49
N GLU A 80 6.15 -2.20 -34.95
CA GLU A 80 7.06 -1.30 -34.20
C GLU A 80 6.48 -0.93 -32.84
N GLN A 81 5.17 -0.64 -32.79
CA GLN A 81 4.47 -0.30 -31.56
C GLN A 81 4.48 -1.46 -30.56
N VAL A 82 4.23 -2.68 -31.04
CA VAL A 82 4.23 -3.89 -30.19
C VAL A 82 5.64 -4.20 -29.68
N PHE A 83 6.64 -4.16 -30.55
CA PHE A 83 8.02 -4.45 -30.18
C PHE A 83 8.54 -3.42 -29.17
N ASP A 84 8.34 -2.13 -29.42
CA ASP A 84 8.74 -1.07 -28.48
C ASP A 84 8.06 -1.23 -27.11
N ALA A 85 6.76 -1.53 -27.10
CA ALA A 85 6.04 -1.77 -25.84
C ALA A 85 6.56 -2.99 -25.11
N ALA A 86 6.85 -4.09 -25.82
CA ALA A 86 7.38 -5.33 -25.23
C ALA A 86 8.77 -5.12 -24.63
N ASP A 87 9.69 -4.49 -25.38
CA ASP A 87 11.04 -4.22 -24.90
C ASP A 87 11.04 -3.33 -23.65
N ASN A 88 10.26 -2.25 -23.67
CA ASN A 88 10.11 -1.37 -22.53
C ASN A 88 9.49 -2.07 -21.32
N LEU A 89 8.51 -2.96 -21.53
CA LEU A 89 7.91 -3.76 -20.47
C LEU A 89 8.91 -4.74 -19.87
N MET A 90 9.68 -5.43 -20.68
CA MET A 90 10.70 -6.40 -20.23
C MET A 90 11.77 -5.71 -19.37
N VAL A 91 12.26 -4.56 -19.78
CA VAL A 91 13.22 -3.78 -18.99
C VAL A 91 12.60 -3.31 -17.67
N ALA A 92 11.36 -2.82 -17.70
CA ALA A 92 10.65 -2.38 -16.51
C ALA A 92 10.42 -3.53 -15.50
N LEU A 93 10.07 -4.72 -15.99
CA LEU A 93 9.90 -5.93 -15.16
C LEU A 93 11.22 -6.39 -14.54
N ALA A 94 12.30 -6.39 -15.31
CA ALA A 94 13.63 -6.76 -14.81
C ALA A 94 14.10 -5.81 -13.70
N ALA A 95 13.94 -4.48 -13.91
CA ALA A 95 14.31 -3.48 -12.92
C ALA A 95 13.43 -3.57 -11.67
N MET A 96 12.11 -3.75 -11.81
CA MET A 96 11.18 -3.93 -10.69
C MET A 96 11.52 -5.20 -9.90
N SER A 97 11.82 -6.29 -10.57
CA SER A 97 12.24 -7.54 -9.93
C SER A 97 13.53 -7.37 -9.11
N GLY A 98 14.49 -6.61 -9.65
CA GLY A 98 15.70 -6.25 -8.91
C GLY A 98 15.44 -5.40 -7.69
N MET A 99 14.54 -4.39 -7.79
CA MET A 99 14.15 -3.55 -6.65
C MET A 99 13.51 -4.38 -5.54
N ILE A 100 12.54 -5.23 -5.87
CA ILE A 100 11.85 -6.07 -4.88
C ILE A 100 12.81 -7.02 -4.18
N LYS A 101 13.77 -7.59 -4.93
CA LYS A 101 14.74 -8.55 -4.38
C LYS A 101 15.66 -7.93 -3.32
N ASP A 102 16.05 -6.67 -3.51
CA ASP A 102 17.01 -5.96 -2.65
C ASP A 102 16.34 -5.00 -1.65
N LEU A 103 15.01 -4.85 -1.71
CA LEU A 103 14.24 -3.96 -0.84
C LEU A 103 14.36 -4.37 0.63
N LYS A 104 14.58 -3.39 1.50
CA LYS A 104 14.58 -3.57 2.95
C LYS A 104 13.44 -2.77 3.58
N ALA A 105 12.59 -3.45 4.35
CA ALA A 105 11.53 -2.80 5.12
C ALA A 105 12.10 -2.20 6.41
N ASN A 106 11.74 -0.95 6.69
CA ASN A 106 12.01 -0.29 7.97
C ASN A 106 10.82 -0.53 8.90
N LYS A 107 10.88 -1.64 9.65
CA LYS A 107 9.76 -2.10 10.47
C LYS A 107 9.38 -1.12 11.57
N GLU A 108 10.35 -0.46 12.17
CA GLU A 108 10.12 0.51 13.26
C GLU A 108 9.33 1.72 12.75
N ASN A 109 9.74 2.28 11.61
CA ASN A 109 9.00 3.41 11.02
C ASN A 109 7.62 2.99 10.50
N MET A 110 7.49 1.78 9.95
CA MET A 110 6.19 1.25 9.54
C MET A 110 5.24 1.11 10.72
N GLU A 111 5.73 0.59 11.86
CA GLU A 111 4.95 0.45 13.08
C GLU A 111 4.55 1.81 13.65
N ALA A 112 5.50 2.74 13.76
CA ALA A 112 5.23 4.11 14.22
C ALA A 112 4.20 4.82 13.31
N ALA A 113 4.33 4.68 11.98
CA ALA A 113 3.36 5.25 11.05
C ALA A 113 1.96 4.64 11.18
N ALA A 114 1.86 3.35 11.52
CA ALA A 114 0.58 2.67 11.71
C ALA A 114 -0.16 3.10 12.99
N HIS A 115 0.56 3.56 14.02
CA HIS A 115 -0.03 4.14 15.23
C HIS A 115 -0.52 5.57 15.05
N PHE A 116 -0.02 6.29 14.02
CA PHE A 116 -0.38 7.67 13.80
C PHE A 116 -1.84 7.84 13.37
N GLY A 117 -2.55 8.81 13.98
CA GLY A 117 -3.91 9.19 13.57
C GLY A 117 -5.02 8.28 14.08
N PHE A 118 -4.80 7.58 15.20
CA PHE A 118 -5.83 6.74 15.84
C PHE A 118 -6.40 5.66 14.92
N SER A 119 -5.52 4.96 14.20
CA SER A 119 -5.89 3.96 13.18
C SER A 119 -6.83 2.86 13.71
N THR A 120 -6.79 2.57 15.01
CA THR A 120 -7.62 1.56 15.69
C THR A 120 -8.98 2.10 16.19
N ALA A 121 -9.32 3.36 15.93
CA ALA A 121 -10.61 3.93 16.34
C ALA A 121 -11.81 3.18 15.76
N THR A 122 -11.70 2.64 14.55
CA THR A 122 -12.75 1.81 13.95
C THR A 122 -12.93 0.49 14.72
N ASP A 123 -11.83 -0.13 15.15
CA ASP A 123 -11.88 -1.36 15.95
C ASP A 123 -12.52 -1.09 17.33
N LEU A 124 -12.30 0.11 17.90
CA LEU A 124 -13.01 0.58 19.10
C LEU A 124 -14.50 0.65 18.88
N ALA A 125 -14.95 1.28 17.78
CA ALA A 125 -16.37 1.37 17.45
C ALA A 125 -16.99 -0.03 17.24
N ASP A 126 -16.31 -0.92 16.52
CA ASP A 126 -16.73 -2.29 16.30
C ASP A 126 -16.85 -3.07 17.61
N TRP A 127 -15.91 -2.89 18.55
CA TRP A 127 -15.95 -3.50 19.88
C TRP A 127 -17.20 -3.03 20.65
N LEU A 128 -17.51 -1.72 20.64
CA LEU A 128 -18.68 -1.17 21.30
C LEU A 128 -19.99 -1.76 20.73
N VAL A 129 -20.07 -1.93 19.41
CA VAL A 129 -21.21 -2.58 18.78
C VAL A 129 -21.33 -4.04 19.19
N GLN A 130 -20.22 -4.80 19.13
CA GLN A 130 -20.25 -6.25 19.34
C GLN A 130 -20.39 -6.66 20.80
N LYS A 131 -19.74 -5.92 21.70
CA LYS A 131 -19.71 -6.27 23.13
C LYS A 131 -20.81 -5.63 23.94
N LEU A 132 -21.13 -4.36 23.64
CA LEU A 132 -22.15 -3.62 24.37
C LEU A 132 -23.49 -3.60 23.63
N ASN A 133 -23.56 -4.22 22.43
CA ASN A 133 -24.75 -4.25 21.58
C ASN A 133 -25.33 -2.87 21.28
N LEU A 134 -24.43 -1.89 21.07
CA LEU A 134 -24.81 -0.52 20.75
C LEU A 134 -25.13 -0.37 19.26
N PRO A 135 -26.09 0.51 18.89
CA PRO A 135 -26.22 0.93 17.51
C PRO A 135 -24.93 1.59 17.02
N PHE A 136 -24.52 1.33 15.76
CA PHE A 136 -23.27 1.84 15.23
C PHE A 136 -23.12 3.36 15.37
N ARG A 137 -24.19 4.13 15.18
CA ARG A 137 -24.15 5.60 15.33
C ARG A 137 -23.78 6.03 16.74
N GLU A 138 -24.29 5.33 17.77
CA GLU A 138 -23.96 5.59 19.17
C GLU A 138 -22.50 5.20 19.46
N ALA A 139 -22.09 4.01 19.02
CA ALA A 139 -20.70 3.55 19.14
C ALA A 139 -19.71 4.51 18.47
N HIS A 140 -20.04 5.01 17.28
CA HIS A 140 -19.23 6.01 16.58
C HIS A 140 -19.11 7.33 17.36
N HIS A 141 -20.21 7.79 17.99
CA HIS A 141 -20.20 9.00 18.80
C HIS A 141 -19.31 8.83 20.06
N ILE A 142 -19.47 7.73 20.77
CA ILE A 142 -18.64 7.36 21.93
C ILE A 142 -17.17 7.30 21.52
N THR A 143 -16.86 6.60 20.42
CA THR A 143 -15.50 6.52 19.88
C THR A 143 -14.90 7.89 19.60
N GLY A 144 -15.67 8.80 18.97
CA GLY A 144 -15.22 10.17 18.71
C GLY A 144 -14.89 10.95 19.98
N GLN A 145 -15.66 10.77 21.04
CA GLN A 145 -15.37 11.41 22.34
C GLN A 145 -14.10 10.81 22.98
N ILE A 146 -13.87 9.52 22.89
CA ILE A 146 -12.67 8.86 23.41
C ILE A 146 -11.43 9.33 22.63
N VAL A 147 -11.50 9.40 21.30
CA VAL A 147 -10.42 9.96 20.45
C VAL A 147 -10.09 11.39 20.89
N GLN A 148 -11.10 12.24 21.09
CA GLN A 148 -10.87 13.62 21.56
C GLN A 148 -10.15 13.65 22.92
N ARG A 149 -10.45 12.73 23.84
CA ARG A 149 -9.73 12.60 25.12
C ARG A 149 -8.27 12.20 24.92
N ALA A 150 -8.00 11.25 24.00
CA ALA A 150 -6.66 10.84 23.65
C ALA A 150 -5.85 11.99 23.02
N GLU A 151 -6.45 12.76 22.13
CA GLU A 151 -5.86 13.97 21.54
C GLU A 151 -5.44 14.99 22.62
N VAL A 152 -6.34 15.31 23.57
CA VAL A 152 -6.05 16.23 24.67
C VAL A 152 -4.89 15.72 25.55
N LYS A 153 -4.83 14.40 25.80
CA LYS A 153 -3.77 13.75 26.57
C LYS A 153 -2.49 13.49 25.77
N LYS A 154 -2.54 13.71 24.43
CA LYS A 154 -1.41 13.46 23.52
C LYS A 154 -0.88 12.04 23.60
N CYS A 155 -1.76 11.06 23.70
CA CYS A 155 -1.44 9.62 23.72
C CYS A 155 -2.26 8.88 22.66
N ASP A 156 -1.84 7.66 22.30
CA ASP A 156 -2.63 6.78 21.45
C ASP A 156 -3.79 6.15 22.25
N LEU A 157 -4.77 5.54 21.54
CA LEU A 157 -5.92 4.88 22.17
C LEU A 157 -5.50 3.70 23.07
N CYS A 158 -4.46 2.97 22.70
CA CYS A 158 -3.95 1.87 23.50
C CYS A 158 -3.27 2.32 24.81
N ASP A 159 -2.83 3.58 24.88
CA ASP A 159 -2.18 4.16 26.07
C ASP A 159 -3.14 5.01 26.92
N LEU A 160 -4.38 5.18 26.46
CA LEU A 160 -5.39 5.95 27.20
C LEU A 160 -5.90 5.15 28.40
N ASP A 161 -5.88 5.77 29.57
CA ASP A 161 -6.36 5.15 30.82
C ASP A 161 -7.83 4.72 30.72
N LEU A 162 -8.14 3.51 31.16
CA LEU A 162 -9.50 2.97 31.19
C LEU A 162 -10.47 3.88 31.96
N ALA A 163 -10.02 4.52 33.03
CA ALA A 163 -10.83 5.45 33.81
C ALA A 163 -11.32 6.62 32.95
N VAL A 164 -10.48 7.12 32.02
CA VAL A 164 -10.86 8.20 31.10
C VAL A 164 -11.85 7.74 30.03
N MET A 165 -11.70 6.49 29.55
CA MET A 165 -12.69 5.90 28.63
C MET A 165 -14.03 5.72 29.34
N ARG A 166 -14.03 5.31 30.60
CA ARG A 166 -15.24 5.14 31.42
C ARG A 166 -15.93 6.44 31.79
N GLU A 167 -15.24 7.57 31.76
CA GLU A 167 -15.92 8.88 31.87
C GLU A 167 -16.84 9.14 30.66
N VAL A 168 -16.59 8.52 29.51
CA VAL A 168 -17.42 8.64 28.30
C VAL A 168 -18.52 7.60 28.34
N ASP A 169 -18.21 6.33 28.69
CA ASP A 169 -19.16 5.25 28.82
C ASP A 169 -18.68 4.26 29.90
N ASP A 170 -19.41 4.16 31.00
CA ASP A 170 -19.06 3.34 32.16
C ASP A 170 -19.09 1.82 31.92
N ARG A 171 -19.73 1.40 30.83
CA ARG A 171 -19.82 0.01 30.39
C ARG A 171 -18.50 -0.50 29.76
N ILE A 172 -17.54 0.37 29.47
CA ILE A 172 -16.28 -0.03 28.87
C ILE A 172 -15.44 -0.82 29.90
N THR A 173 -14.95 -1.96 29.45
CA THR A 173 -14.16 -2.90 30.27
C THR A 173 -12.72 -3.04 29.74
N GLU A 174 -11.85 -3.62 30.56
CA GLU A 174 -10.41 -3.74 30.27
C GLU A 174 -10.10 -4.53 28.98
N ASP A 175 -11.00 -5.44 28.58
CA ASP A 175 -10.84 -6.22 27.35
C ASP A 175 -10.86 -5.38 26.07
N ILE A 176 -11.22 -4.08 26.14
CA ILE A 176 -11.14 -3.14 25.02
C ILE A 176 -9.69 -3.00 24.51
N TYR A 177 -8.70 -3.08 25.38
CA TYR A 177 -7.30 -2.99 24.94
C TYR A 177 -6.88 -4.12 24.01
N SER A 178 -7.63 -5.23 23.98
CA SER A 178 -7.40 -6.32 23.03
C SER A 178 -7.63 -5.93 21.58
N VAL A 179 -8.35 -4.85 21.30
CA VAL A 179 -8.64 -4.36 19.95
C VAL A 179 -7.92 -3.06 19.61
N LEU A 180 -7.31 -2.39 20.58
CA LEU A 180 -6.68 -1.08 20.38
C LEU A 180 -5.22 -1.15 19.92
N SER A 181 -4.59 -2.32 19.92
CA SER A 181 -3.24 -2.45 19.37
C SER A 181 -3.26 -2.63 17.84
N VAL A 182 -2.34 -1.99 17.15
CA VAL A 182 -2.17 -2.12 15.68
C VAL A 182 -1.96 -3.59 15.29
N GLN A 183 -1.19 -4.35 16.07
CA GLN A 183 -0.93 -5.76 15.83
C GLN A 183 -2.21 -6.60 15.88
N ASN A 184 -3.07 -6.36 16.87
CA ASN A 184 -4.33 -7.07 17.01
C ASN A 184 -5.34 -6.65 15.94
N SER A 185 -5.38 -5.35 15.58
CA SER A 185 -6.17 -4.85 14.46
C SER A 185 -5.83 -5.59 13.17
N VAL A 186 -4.55 -5.65 12.81
CA VAL A 186 -4.09 -6.38 11.62
C VAL A 186 -4.40 -7.89 11.73
N ALA A 187 -4.18 -8.51 12.90
CA ALA A 187 -4.44 -9.94 13.11
C ALA A 187 -5.93 -10.31 12.98
N SER A 188 -6.82 -9.37 13.30
CA SER A 188 -8.27 -9.57 13.19
C SER A 188 -8.77 -9.66 11.74
N ARG A 189 -8.00 -9.16 10.76
CA ARG A 189 -8.37 -9.15 9.32
C ARG A 189 -8.15 -10.53 8.67
N ALA A 190 -8.78 -11.55 9.22
CA ALA A 190 -8.55 -12.97 8.89
C ALA A 190 -9.43 -13.52 7.75
N SER A 191 -10.23 -12.70 7.08
CA SER A 191 -10.98 -13.08 5.88
C SER A 191 -10.03 -13.49 4.75
N TYR A 192 -10.51 -14.28 3.78
CA TYR A 192 -9.72 -14.67 2.62
C TYR A 192 -9.15 -13.45 1.88
N GLY A 193 -7.82 -13.41 1.70
CA GLY A 193 -7.13 -12.27 1.10
C GLY A 193 -6.94 -11.07 2.03
N GLY A 194 -7.32 -11.18 3.30
CA GLY A 194 -7.09 -10.16 4.32
C GLY A 194 -5.63 -9.99 4.69
N THR A 195 -5.34 -8.94 5.47
CA THR A 195 -3.98 -8.55 5.84
C THR A 195 -3.43 -9.27 7.07
N ALA A 196 -4.22 -10.13 7.74
CA ALA A 196 -3.73 -10.91 8.86
C ALA A 196 -2.49 -11.74 8.45
N PRO A 197 -1.45 -11.83 9.32
CA PRO A 197 -0.23 -12.58 8.98
C PRO A 197 -0.48 -14.04 8.56
N SER A 198 -1.53 -14.66 9.07
CA SER A 198 -1.98 -16.00 8.64
C SER A 198 -2.44 -16.02 7.19
N GLN A 199 -3.23 -15.03 6.79
CA GLN A 199 -3.74 -14.90 5.41
C GLN A 199 -2.62 -14.55 4.43
N VAL A 200 -1.71 -13.65 4.82
CA VAL A 200 -0.52 -13.31 4.01
C VAL A 200 0.33 -14.56 3.77
N ARG A 201 0.61 -15.37 4.80
CA ARG A 201 1.35 -16.64 4.65
C ARG A 201 0.63 -17.61 3.74
N SER A 202 -0.69 -17.73 3.84
CA SER A 202 -1.50 -18.58 2.95
C SER A 202 -1.41 -18.13 1.50
N GLN A 203 -1.46 -16.81 1.23
CA GLN A 203 -1.29 -16.28 -0.11
C GLN A 203 0.13 -16.50 -0.65
N ILE A 204 1.16 -16.34 0.17
CA ILE A 204 2.54 -16.66 -0.23
C ILE A 204 2.66 -18.13 -0.62
N ALA A 205 2.14 -19.06 0.19
CA ALA A 205 2.18 -20.48 -0.11
C ALA A 205 1.43 -20.82 -1.42
N ARG A 206 0.27 -20.23 -1.63
CA ARG A 206 -0.51 -20.35 -2.85
C ARG A 206 0.28 -19.91 -4.08
N TRP A 207 0.85 -18.69 -4.03
CA TRP A 207 1.59 -18.15 -5.17
C TRP A 207 2.88 -18.90 -5.46
N ARG A 208 3.61 -19.34 -4.43
CA ARG A 208 4.76 -20.22 -4.62
C ARG A 208 4.40 -21.50 -5.37
N LYS A 209 3.30 -22.13 -4.99
CA LYS A 209 2.80 -23.32 -5.70
C LYS A 209 2.39 -23.02 -7.14
N THR A 210 1.73 -21.87 -7.39
CA THR A 210 1.26 -21.49 -8.73
C THR A 210 2.42 -21.14 -9.66
N LEU A 211 3.50 -20.57 -9.14
CA LEU A 211 4.67 -20.13 -9.89
C LEU A 211 5.81 -21.16 -9.88
N GLU A 212 5.59 -22.32 -9.26
CA GLU A 212 6.59 -23.41 -9.14
C GLU A 212 7.91 -22.96 -8.50
N LEU A 213 7.84 -22.11 -7.45
CA LEU A 213 8.97 -21.51 -6.70
C LEU A 213 9.25 -22.24 -5.38
#